data_a83f49e789f26b5c148e6ec0ed335e98
#
_entry.id   a83f49e789f26b5c148e6ec0ed335e98
#
_cell.length_a   1.000
_cell.length_b   1.000
_cell.length_c   1.000
_cell.angle_alpha   90.00
_cell.angle_beta   90.00
_cell.angle_gamma   90.00
#
_symmetry.space_group_name_H-M   'P 1'
#
loop_
_entity.id
_entity.type
_entity.pdbx_description
1 polymer ?
#
loop_
_entity_poly.entity_id
_entity_poly.type
_entity_poly.pdbx_seq_one_letter_code
_entity_poly.pdbx_strand_id
1 'polypeptide(L)'
;MFVAFLILAASVTCLALASAKGHMATWESTLMESNTTTVEGISRGIVAAVNIFAIALIAGANYVVQILNSPTRAEVDNAHQNFEWLDIGIPSLRNLSLISSTRATLSGIMMAFALVSQVM
;
A
#
# COMPACT_ATOMS: atom_id res chain seq x y z
N MET A 1 3.22 9.11 -4.26
CA MET A 1 4.59 9.27 -3.75
C MET A 1 4.61 10.09 -2.45
N PHE A 2 4.06 11.31 -2.41
CA PHE A 2 4.10 12.20 -1.23
C PHE A 2 3.44 11.60 0.03
N VAL A 3 2.26 11.00 -0.10
CA VAL A 3 1.51 10.38 1.02
C VAL A 3 2.27 9.17 1.59
N ALA A 4 2.85 8.33 0.73
CA ALA A 4 3.65 7.17 1.18
C ALA A 4 4.90 7.63 1.96
N PHE A 5 5.54 8.72 1.51
CA PHE A 5 6.67 9.30 2.22
C PHE A 5 6.28 9.85 3.60
N LEU A 6 5.12 10.53 3.69
CA LEU A 6 4.60 11.04 4.97
C LEU A 6 4.30 9.91 5.96
N ILE A 7 3.72 8.81 5.50
CA ILE A 7 3.42 7.66 6.36
C ILE A 7 4.70 6.97 6.82
N LEU A 8 5.68 6.81 5.92
CA LEU A 8 6.98 6.27 6.29
C LEU A 8 7.68 7.18 7.32
N ALA A 9 7.66 8.49 7.13
CA ALA A 9 8.22 9.44 8.07
C ALA A 9 7.50 9.38 9.43
N ALA A 10 6.17 9.31 9.44
CA ALA A 10 5.39 9.18 10.66
C ALA A 10 5.66 7.86 11.40
N SER A 11 5.77 6.74 10.68
CA SER A 11 6.08 5.44 11.30
C SER A 11 7.50 5.40 11.88
N VAL A 12 8.47 5.96 11.19
CA VAL A 12 9.86 6.07 11.67
C VAL A 12 9.95 6.98 12.90
N THR A 13 9.23 8.11 12.91
CA THR A 13 9.19 9.01 14.08
C THR A 13 8.51 8.37 15.28
N CYS A 14 7.40 7.64 15.09
CA CYS A 14 6.76 6.88 16.16
C CYS A 14 7.68 5.80 16.73
N LEU A 15 8.38 5.06 15.86
CA LEU A 15 9.33 4.04 16.29
C LEU A 15 10.52 4.64 17.05
N ALA A 16 11.05 5.77 16.59
CA ALA A 16 12.13 6.48 17.26
C ALA A 16 11.71 7.02 18.64
N LEU A 17 10.50 7.55 18.77
CA LEU A 17 9.95 8.02 20.05
C LEU A 17 9.69 6.85 21.01
N ALA A 18 9.20 5.72 20.51
CA ALA A 18 8.99 4.52 21.31
C ALA A 18 10.33 3.95 21.80
N SER A 19 11.35 3.91 20.95
CA SER A 19 12.69 3.44 21.33
C SER A 19 13.41 4.38 22.31
N ALA A 20 13.17 5.68 22.21
CA ALA A 20 13.78 6.68 23.11
C ALA A 20 13.14 6.69 24.51
N LYS A 21 11.87 6.30 24.64
CA LYS A 21 11.13 6.28 25.91
C LYS A 21 11.03 4.91 26.56
N GLY A 22 11.30 3.83 25.82
CA GLY A 22 11.14 2.46 26.31
C GLY A 22 12.45 1.73 26.50
N HIS A 23 12.58 0.94 27.59
CA HIS A 23 13.62 -0.07 27.66
C HIS A 23 13.33 -1.15 26.60
N MET A 24 14.25 -1.31 25.65
CA MET A 24 14.14 -2.31 24.57
C MET A 24 14.06 -3.79 25.05
N ALA A 25 14.09 -4.02 26.35
CA ALA A 25 14.04 -5.38 26.92
C ALA A 25 12.61 -5.95 27.04
N THR A 26 11.60 -5.11 26.99
CA THR A 26 10.19 -5.52 26.95
C THR A 26 9.58 -4.92 25.71
N TRP A 27 8.91 -5.73 24.87
CA TRP A 27 8.24 -5.30 23.62
C TRP A 27 7.10 -4.29 23.86
N GLU A 28 6.93 -3.85 25.12
CA GLU A 28 5.95 -2.88 25.56
C GLU A 28 6.64 -1.58 25.94
N SER A 29 6.32 -0.49 25.26
CA SER A 29 6.74 0.86 25.64
C SER A 29 5.54 1.71 25.99
N THR A 30 5.54 2.31 27.18
CA THR A 30 4.49 3.24 27.60
C THR A 30 4.76 4.60 26.94
N LEU A 31 3.94 4.96 25.95
CA LEU A 31 4.06 6.23 25.23
C LEU A 31 3.51 7.40 26.05
N MET A 32 2.51 7.15 26.87
CA MET A 32 1.84 8.18 27.68
C MET A 32 1.18 7.58 28.91
N GLU A 33 1.40 8.20 30.06
CA GLU A 33 0.69 7.92 31.31
C GLU A 33 -0.25 9.12 31.63
N SER A 34 -1.53 8.88 31.72
CA SER A 34 -2.54 9.86 32.03
C SER A 34 -3.80 9.18 32.56
N ASN A 35 -4.83 9.96 32.88
CA ASN A 35 -6.11 9.42 33.29
C ASN A 35 -6.69 8.50 32.24
N THR A 36 -7.28 7.36 32.63
CA THR A 36 -7.78 6.28 31.74
C THR A 36 -8.68 6.80 30.64
N THR A 37 -9.58 7.73 30.94
CA THR A 37 -10.49 8.29 29.92
C THR A 37 -9.77 9.10 28.85
N THR A 38 -8.71 9.83 29.22
CA THR A 38 -7.90 10.61 28.26
C THR A 38 -7.06 9.69 27.38
N VAL A 39 -6.46 8.65 27.97
CA VAL A 39 -5.66 7.66 27.22
C VAL A 39 -6.52 6.89 26.23
N GLU A 40 -7.72 6.45 26.64
CA GLU A 40 -8.67 5.80 25.72
C GLU A 40 -9.11 6.71 24.58
N GLY A 41 -9.40 7.98 24.84
CA GLY A 41 -9.78 8.95 23.81
C GLY A 41 -8.67 9.12 22.75
N ILE A 42 -7.44 9.31 23.21
CA ILE A 42 -6.27 9.46 22.32
C ILE A 42 -6.00 8.18 21.55
N SER A 43 -6.05 7.02 22.21
CA SER A 43 -5.87 5.72 21.58
C SER A 43 -6.88 5.49 20.46
N ARG A 44 -8.17 5.74 20.70
CA ARG A 44 -9.22 5.64 19.67
C ARG A 44 -8.96 6.59 18.51
N GLY A 45 -8.54 7.82 18.79
CA GLY A 45 -8.18 8.79 17.74
C GLY A 45 -7.01 8.33 16.86
N ILE A 46 -5.95 7.79 17.48
CA ILE A 46 -4.79 7.25 16.75
C ILE A 46 -5.20 6.05 15.90
N VAL A 47 -5.96 5.10 16.46
CA VAL A 47 -6.44 3.92 15.73
C VAL A 47 -7.31 4.34 14.53
N ALA A 48 -8.22 5.29 14.71
CA ALA A 48 -9.04 5.80 13.62
C ALA A 48 -8.18 6.45 12.52
N ALA A 49 -7.20 7.27 12.90
CA ALA A 49 -6.29 7.89 11.93
C ALA A 49 -5.48 6.85 11.16
N VAL A 50 -4.91 5.84 11.84
CA VAL A 50 -4.16 4.75 11.20
C VAL A 50 -5.04 3.99 10.21
N ASN A 51 -6.28 3.68 10.58
CA ASN A 51 -7.22 2.98 9.70
C ASN A 51 -7.56 3.80 8.44
N ILE A 52 -7.79 5.11 8.58
CA ILE A 52 -8.04 6.00 7.43
C ILE A 52 -6.84 6.00 6.48
N PHE A 53 -5.62 6.12 7.01
CA PHE A 53 -4.41 6.08 6.19
C PHE A 53 -4.19 4.72 5.53
N ALA A 54 -4.47 3.62 6.22
CA ALA A 54 -4.39 2.28 5.66
C ALA A 54 -5.34 2.11 4.46
N ILE A 55 -6.61 2.54 4.61
CA ILE A 55 -7.59 2.50 3.52
C ILE A 55 -7.14 3.36 2.33
N ALA A 56 -6.62 4.56 2.58
CA ALA A 56 -6.12 5.44 1.53
C ALA A 56 -4.92 4.82 0.78
N LEU A 57 -4.03 4.13 1.50
CA LEU A 57 -2.89 3.42 0.89
C LEU A 57 -3.35 2.25 0.02
N ILE A 58 -4.30 1.44 0.49
CA ILE A 58 -4.84 0.30 -0.27
C ILE A 58 -5.53 0.81 -1.53
N ALA A 59 -6.34 1.86 -1.43
CA ALA A 59 -7.00 2.48 -2.58
C ALA A 59 -5.98 3.03 -3.59
N GLY A 60 -4.92 3.71 -3.11
CA GLY A 60 -3.82 4.20 -3.94
C GLY A 60 -3.05 3.08 -4.62
N ALA A 61 -2.76 1.99 -3.92
CA ALA A 61 -2.09 0.82 -4.47
C ALA A 61 -2.92 0.17 -5.59
N ASN A 62 -4.22 -0.02 -5.37
CA ASN A 62 -5.13 -0.55 -6.38
C ASN A 62 -5.18 0.34 -7.63
N TYR A 63 -5.21 1.66 -7.46
CA TYR A 63 -5.17 2.60 -8.59
C TYR A 63 -3.87 2.48 -9.39
N VAL A 64 -2.72 2.38 -8.71
CA VAL A 64 -1.42 2.19 -9.38
C VAL A 64 -1.38 0.87 -10.14
N VAL A 65 -1.89 -0.22 -9.57
CA VAL A 65 -2.00 -1.52 -10.24
C VAL A 65 -2.84 -1.41 -11.52
N GLN A 66 -3.97 -0.71 -11.48
CA GLN A 66 -4.81 -0.50 -12.66
C GLN A 66 -4.07 0.24 -13.77
N ILE A 67 -3.33 1.31 -13.44
CA ILE A 67 -2.55 2.07 -14.41
C ILE A 67 -1.41 1.22 -15.01
N LEU A 68 -0.67 0.51 -14.16
CA LEU A 68 0.46 -0.33 -14.62
C LEU A 68 0.00 -1.48 -15.50
N ASN A 69 -1.16 -2.05 -15.23
CA ASN A 69 -1.73 -3.18 -15.96
C ASN A 69 -2.52 -2.75 -17.20
N SER A 70 -2.79 -1.45 -17.35
CA SER A 70 -3.50 -0.93 -18.52
C SER A 70 -2.62 -1.01 -19.76
N PRO A 71 -3.04 -1.72 -20.83
CA PRO A 71 -2.27 -1.83 -22.06
C PRO A 71 -2.23 -0.49 -22.81
N THR A 72 -1.11 -0.21 -23.45
CA THR A 72 -0.99 0.92 -24.37
C THR A 72 -1.64 0.57 -25.72
N ARG A 73 -1.99 1.59 -26.50
CA ARG A 73 -2.59 1.37 -27.82
C ARG A 73 -1.68 0.53 -28.72
N ALA A 74 -0.38 0.77 -28.68
CA ALA A 74 0.58 0.00 -29.47
C ALA A 74 0.62 -1.48 -29.05
N GLU A 75 0.52 -1.78 -27.77
CA GLU A 75 0.45 -3.15 -27.24
C GLU A 75 -0.86 -3.84 -27.67
N VAL A 76 -1.98 -3.12 -27.68
CA VAL A 76 -3.27 -3.63 -28.17
C VAL A 76 -3.21 -3.92 -29.66
N ASP A 77 -2.67 -3.00 -30.47
CA ASP A 77 -2.57 -3.16 -31.91
C ASP A 77 -1.65 -4.36 -32.28
N ASN A 78 -0.56 -4.53 -31.53
CA ASN A 78 0.35 -5.67 -31.71
C ASN A 78 -0.31 -7.00 -31.32
N ALA A 79 -1.04 -7.03 -30.21
CA ALA A 79 -1.78 -8.22 -29.79
C ALA A 79 -2.84 -8.62 -30.85
N HIS A 80 -3.59 -7.66 -31.39
CA HIS A 80 -4.58 -7.91 -32.44
C HIS A 80 -3.96 -8.45 -33.73
N GLN A 81 -2.75 -8.00 -34.08
CA GLN A 81 -2.03 -8.56 -35.25
C GLN A 81 -1.67 -10.04 -35.04
N ASN A 82 -1.48 -10.46 -33.80
CA ASN A 82 -1.18 -11.84 -33.42
C ASN A 82 -2.42 -12.66 -33.03
N PHE A 83 -3.63 -12.16 -33.30
CA PHE A 83 -4.90 -12.77 -32.92
C PHE A 83 -5.04 -12.97 -31.40
N GLU A 84 -4.36 -12.16 -30.60
CA GLU A 84 -4.46 -12.11 -29.15
C GLU A 84 -5.28 -10.89 -28.71
N TRP A 85 -5.95 -10.97 -27.55
CA TRP A 85 -6.66 -9.83 -27.00
C TRP A 85 -6.18 -9.50 -25.60
N LEU A 86 -6.24 -8.23 -25.25
CA LEU A 86 -5.90 -7.68 -23.95
C LEU A 86 -7.17 -7.23 -23.22
N ASP A 87 -7.20 -7.45 -21.91
CA ASP A 87 -8.27 -6.96 -21.05
C ASP A 87 -8.08 -5.47 -20.79
N ILE A 88 -9.05 -4.65 -21.17
CA ILE A 88 -9.00 -3.19 -21.03
C ILE A 88 -9.83 -2.79 -19.81
N GLY A 89 -9.25 -1.99 -18.91
CA GLY A 89 -9.94 -1.42 -17.76
C GLY A 89 -10.02 -2.31 -16.52
N ILE A 90 -9.52 -3.55 -16.59
CA ILE A 90 -9.52 -4.49 -15.46
C ILE A 90 -8.08 -4.97 -15.23
N PRO A 91 -7.56 -5.00 -13.98
CA PRO A 91 -6.30 -5.64 -13.69
C PRO A 91 -6.37 -7.12 -14.01
N SER A 92 -5.60 -7.58 -15.00
CA SER A 92 -5.62 -8.96 -15.47
C SER A 92 -4.21 -9.55 -15.46
N LEU A 93 -4.07 -10.76 -14.92
CA LEU A 93 -2.81 -11.52 -14.98
C LEU A 93 -2.41 -11.84 -16.41
N ARG A 94 -3.38 -11.92 -17.32
CA ARG A 94 -3.16 -12.14 -18.75
C ARG A 94 -2.40 -10.97 -19.39
N ASN A 95 -2.76 -9.74 -19.01
CA ASN A 95 -2.07 -8.56 -19.52
C ASN A 95 -0.58 -8.54 -19.14
N LEU A 96 -0.20 -9.15 -18.01
CA LEU A 96 1.19 -9.18 -17.55
C LEU A 96 2.15 -9.84 -18.55
N SER A 97 1.68 -10.78 -19.35
CA SER A 97 2.50 -11.45 -20.36
C SER A 97 2.61 -10.65 -21.67
N LEU A 98 1.70 -9.70 -21.92
CA LEU A 98 1.57 -8.98 -23.19
C LEU A 98 1.99 -7.51 -23.09
N ILE A 99 2.14 -6.98 -21.89
CA ILE A 99 2.66 -5.63 -21.62
C ILE A 99 4.17 -5.63 -21.43
N SER A 100 4.80 -4.46 -21.41
CA SER A 100 6.24 -4.34 -21.22
C SER A 100 6.71 -4.99 -19.91
N SER A 101 7.84 -5.70 -19.94
CA SER A 101 8.39 -6.47 -18.81
C SER A 101 8.54 -5.64 -17.51
N THR A 102 9.00 -4.39 -17.63
CA THR A 102 9.16 -3.50 -16.45
C THR A 102 7.81 -3.19 -15.78
N ARG A 103 6.78 -2.92 -16.58
CA ARG A 103 5.43 -2.64 -16.06
C ARG A 103 4.80 -3.90 -15.49
N ALA A 104 5.00 -5.04 -16.13
CA ALA A 104 4.54 -6.35 -15.66
C ALA A 104 5.12 -6.69 -14.29
N THR A 105 6.43 -6.53 -14.12
CA THR A 105 7.11 -6.79 -12.84
C THR A 105 6.62 -5.86 -11.73
N LEU A 106 6.54 -4.55 -11.99
CA LEU A 106 6.02 -3.58 -11.03
C LEU A 106 4.57 -3.87 -10.64
N SER A 107 3.72 -4.17 -11.62
CA SER A 107 2.31 -4.53 -11.38
C SER A 107 2.19 -5.80 -10.54
N GLY A 108 2.98 -6.83 -10.84
CA GLY A 108 3.02 -8.08 -10.06
C GLY A 108 3.44 -7.86 -8.61
N ILE A 109 4.48 -7.08 -8.37
CA ILE A 109 4.93 -6.72 -7.02
C ILE A 109 3.82 -5.96 -6.26
N MET A 110 3.21 -4.97 -6.90
CA MET A 110 2.14 -4.18 -6.27
C MET A 110 0.89 -5.01 -5.98
N MET A 111 0.52 -5.95 -6.85
CA MET A 111 -0.57 -6.90 -6.60
C MET A 111 -0.26 -7.80 -5.40
N ALA A 112 0.96 -8.32 -5.29
CA ALA A 112 1.37 -9.14 -4.16
C ALA A 112 1.28 -8.36 -2.83
N PHE A 113 1.76 -7.11 -2.81
CA PHE A 113 1.63 -6.23 -1.64
C PHE A 113 0.17 -5.94 -1.28
N ALA A 114 -0.68 -5.68 -2.28
CA ALA A 114 -2.10 -5.44 -2.05
C ALA A 114 -2.80 -6.67 -1.44
N LEU A 115 -2.47 -7.88 -1.89
CA LEU A 115 -3.01 -9.12 -1.33
C LEU A 115 -2.55 -9.35 0.12
N VAL A 116 -1.27 -9.18 0.40
CA VAL A 116 -0.71 -9.34 1.76
C VAL A 116 -1.35 -8.35 2.72
N SER A 117 -1.56 -7.10 2.31
CA SER A 117 -2.17 -6.07 3.15
C SER A 117 -3.65 -6.30 3.48
N GLN A 118 -4.34 -7.17 2.73
CA GLN A 118 -5.74 -7.53 3.01
C GLN A 118 -5.89 -8.72 3.94
N VAL A 119 -4.83 -9.50 4.14
CA VAL A 119 -4.85 -10.71 4.98
C VAL A 119 -4.42 -10.40 6.42
N MET A 120 -3.71 -9.29 6.64
CA MET A 120 -3.29 -8.82 7.97
C MET A 120 -4.33 -7.92 8.63
#